data_b86a9428d78d7456f5b33adb786bf33c
#
_entry.id   b86a9428d78d7456f5b33adb786bf33c
#
_cell.length_a   1.000
_cell.length_b   1.000
_cell.length_c   1.000
_cell.angle_alpha   90.00
_cell.angle_beta   90.00
_cell.angle_gamma   90.00
#
_symmetry.space_group_name_H-M   'P 1'
#
loop_
_entity.id
_entity.type
_entity.pdbx_description
1 polymer ?
#
loop_
_entity_poly.entity_id
_entity_poly.type
_entity_poly.pdbx_seq_one_letter_code
_entity_poly.pdbx_strand_id
1 'polypeptide(L)'
;LPDGPGLKDLPMGHVFPQSGLASFSTNLDDTRKSAMLSFRSSPYGSTSHAIANQNAFNTFWNGQSLFYSSGHHTSFTDIHGVYCHRATRAHNTILVNGMGQRIGTEGYGWIPRYYVSDNISYVAGDASNAYGKVISPLWLLRGEQSNLEFSPENGWDDTGLKIFRRHIVTLGKSGYSFIYDELEAEEPVTWSYLLHTVTNPMNVDKTREYVHIRATSKDGASDAYLFSSGTLETDTTSRFFVPAVNWLRADEKGHFAPYP
;
A
#
# COMPACT_ATOMS: atom_id res chain seq x y z
N LEU A 1 5.75 26.67 27.14
CA LEU A 1 6.27 25.30 27.09
C LEU A 1 7.79 25.41 27.09
N PRO A 2 8.55 24.61 27.87
CA PRO A 2 9.99 24.61 27.78
C PRO A 2 10.39 24.25 26.34
N ASP A 3 11.44 24.88 25.84
CA ASP A 3 12.02 24.56 24.53
C ASP A 3 12.45 23.10 24.56
N GLY A 4 11.61 22.22 23.97
CA GLY A 4 11.94 20.82 23.77
C GLY A 4 13.05 20.66 22.73
N PRO A 5 13.63 19.46 22.60
CA PRO A 5 14.56 19.17 21.51
C PRO A 5 13.90 19.53 20.17
N GLY A 6 14.62 20.24 19.31
CA GLY A 6 14.12 20.57 17.97
C GLY A 6 13.94 19.32 17.13
N LEU A 7 13.15 19.38 16.07
CA LEU A 7 12.95 18.24 15.15
C LEU A 7 14.28 17.73 14.56
N LYS A 8 15.29 18.60 14.45
CA LYS A 8 16.66 18.28 13.99
C LYS A 8 17.38 17.25 14.88
N ASP A 9 16.97 17.15 16.14
CA ASP A 9 17.58 16.24 17.13
C ASP A 9 16.91 14.85 17.14
N LEU A 10 15.86 14.67 16.35
CA LEU A 10 15.17 13.39 16.20
C LEU A 10 15.84 12.50 15.14
N PRO A 11 15.82 11.17 15.30
CA PRO A 11 16.28 10.25 14.25
C PRO A 11 15.50 10.44 12.95
N MET A 12 16.17 10.36 11.80
CA MET A 12 15.54 10.46 10.48
C MET A 12 14.60 9.29 10.18
N GLY A 13 14.79 8.15 10.85
CA GLY A 13 13.92 6.99 10.76
C GLY A 13 13.30 6.65 12.10
N HIS A 14 12.04 6.19 12.06
CA HIS A 14 11.37 5.68 13.25
C HIS A 14 10.55 4.44 12.91
N VAL A 15 10.67 3.41 13.75
CA VAL A 15 9.93 2.15 13.59
C VAL A 15 9.15 1.88 14.87
N PHE A 16 7.86 1.60 14.71
CA PHE A 16 6.92 1.24 15.77
C PHE A 16 6.47 -0.21 15.58
N PRO A 17 7.26 -1.21 15.98
CA PRO A 17 6.97 -2.61 15.63
C PRO A 17 5.66 -3.10 16.26
N GLN A 18 5.25 -2.58 17.43
CA GLN A 18 4.01 -2.96 18.09
C GLN A 18 2.77 -2.49 17.33
N SER A 19 2.83 -1.39 16.60
CA SER A 19 1.74 -0.91 15.72
C SER A 19 1.96 -1.30 14.25
N GLY A 20 3.15 -1.79 13.91
CA GLY A 20 3.51 -2.17 12.55
C GLY A 20 3.68 -0.99 11.60
N LEU A 21 4.25 0.11 12.09
CA LEU A 21 4.48 1.32 11.29
C LEU A 21 5.98 1.66 11.25
N ALA A 22 6.43 2.18 10.12
CA ALA A 22 7.75 2.79 9.99
C ALA A 22 7.68 4.04 9.11
N SER A 23 8.57 4.99 9.39
CA SER A 23 8.72 6.22 8.60
C SER A 23 10.20 6.58 8.53
N PHE A 24 10.65 6.96 7.34
CA PHE A 24 12.02 7.37 7.06
C PHE A 24 11.98 8.68 6.29
N SER A 25 12.69 9.68 6.79
CA SER A 25 12.74 11.01 6.21
C SER A 25 14.19 11.42 5.95
N THR A 26 14.41 12.29 4.97
CA THR A 26 15.75 12.83 4.68
C THR A 26 16.01 14.18 5.35
N ASN A 27 14.95 14.84 5.78
CA ASN A 27 15.03 16.12 6.51
C ASN A 27 13.74 16.31 7.34
N LEU A 28 13.87 16.46 8.64
CA LEU A 28 12.75 16.73 9.55
C LEU A 28 12.53 18.23 9.82
N ASP A 29 13.52 19.07 9.59
CA ASP A 29 13.42 20.51 9.85
C ASP A 29 12.63 21.24 8.76
N ASP A 30 12.78 20.80 7.51
CA ASP A 30 12.09 21.40 6.37
C ASP A 30 11.48 20.29 5.47
N THR A 31 10.20 20.04 5.66
CA THR A 31 9.46 19.04 4.89
C THR A 31 9.40 19.37 3.40
N ARG A 32 9.62 20.63 3.00
CA ARG A 32 9.72 21.05 1.60
C ARG A 32 11.04 20.64 0.94
N LYS A 33 11.97 20.10 1.72
CA LYS A 33 13.27 19.58 1.26
C LYS A 33 13.50 18.16 1.75
N SER A 34 12.41 17.42 1.97
CA SER A 34 12.45 16.07 2.51
C SER A 34 11.82 15.07 1.56
N ALA A 35 12.54 14.00 1.27
CA ALA A 35 11.93 12.77 0.85
C ALA A 35 11.47 12.01 2.10
N MET A 36 10.30 11.39 2.03
CA MET A 36 9.78 10.53 3.08
C MET A 36 9.23 9.24 2.47
N LEU A 37 9.51 8.12 3.14
CA LEU A 37 8.89 6.83 2.89
C LEU A 37 8.18 6.39 4.16
N SER A 38 6.89 6.06 4.06
CA SER A 38 6.16 5.39 5.13
C SER A 38 5.87 3.95 4.75
N PHE A 39 5.85 3.06 5.75
CA PHE A 39 5.64 1.63 5.59
C PHE A 39 4.70 1.10 6.66
N ARG A 40 3.87 0.12 6.30
CA ARG A 40 2.96 -0.54 7.22
C ARG A 40 3.00 -2.05 7.07
N SER A 41 3.20 -2.74 8.21
CA SER A 41 3.00 -4.18 8.38
C SER A 41 2.53 -4.41 9.82
N SER A 42 1.19 -4.44 10.03
CA SER A 42 0.58 -4.28 11.34
C SER A 42 0.00 -5.58 11.89
N PRO A 43 0.23 -5.90 13.18
CA PRO A 43 -0.33 -7.09 13.83
C PRO A 43 -1.84 -7.01 14.06
N TYR A 44 -2.46 -5.84 13.83
CA TYR A 44 -3.89 -5.63 14.06
C TYR A 44 -4.77 -5.85 12.82
N GLY A 45 -4.18 -6.34 11.73
CA GLY A 45 -4.92 -6.60 10.49
C GLY A 45 -5.58 -5.36 9.90
N SER A 46 -6.78 -5.54 9.35
CA SER A 46 -7.59 -4.49 8.73
C SER A 46 -8.98 -4.39 9.37
N THR A 47 -9.02 -4.08 10.67
CA THR A 47 -10.26 -3.86 11.41
C THR A 47 -10.56 -2.39 11.57
N SER A 48 -11.82 -2.02 11.85
CA SER A 48 -12.28 -0.64 12.04
C SER A 48 -11.86 0.27 10.87
N HIS A 49 -11.10 1.33 11.10
CA HIS A 49 -10.57 2.24 10.08
C HIS A 49 -9.34 1.71 9.34
N ALA A 50 -8.73 0.63 9.81
CA ALA A 50 -7.60 0.02 9.12
C ALA A 50 -8.03 -0.63 7.80
N ILE A 51 -7.11 -0.73 6.87
CA ILE A 51 -7.28 -1.19 5.50
C ILE A 51 -6.38 -2.38 5.20
N ALA A 52 -6.73 -3.17 4.17
CA ALA A 52 -5.99 -4.39 3.80
C ALA A 52 -4.74 -4.03 2.98
N ASN A 53 -3.74 -3.46 3.66
CA ASN A 53 -2.52 -2.90 3.07
C ASN A 53 -1.23 -3.29 3.81
N GLN A 54 -1.15 -4.53 4.26
CA GLN A 54 0.09 -5.03 4.86
C GLN A 54 1.24 -4.99 3.84
N ASN A 55 2.43 -4.65 4.31
CA ASN A 55 3.61 -4.42 3.49
C ASN A 55 3.44 -3.32 2.44
N ALA A 56 2.47 -2.43 2.57
CA ALA A 56 2.35 -1.27 1.70
C ALA A 56 3.28 -0.15 2.14
N PHE A 57 3.72 0.64 1.16
CA PHE A 57 4.51 1.84 1.38
C PHE A 57 3.92 3.04 0.63
N ASN A 58 4.25 4.24 1.08
CA ASN A 58 3.97 5.48 0.38
C ASN A 58 5.21 6.35 0.34
N THR A 59 5.36 7.14 -0.72
CA THR A 59 6.47 8.07 -0.87
C THR A 59 5.98 9.49 -1.01
N PHE A 60 6.80 10.40 -0.48
CA PHE A 60 6.55 11.83 -0.50
C PHE A 60 7.81 12.58 -0.87
N TRP A 61 7.65 13.72 -1.50
CA TRP A 61 8.69 14.72 -1.70
C TRP A 61 8.08 16.11 -1.59
N ASN A 62 8.78 17.01 -0.94
CA ASN A 62 8.34 18.41 -0.80
C ASN A 62 6.93 18.56 -0.22
N GLY A 63 6.54 17.66 0.72
CA GLY A 63 5.18 17.61 1.27
C GLY A 63 4.11 17.09 0.30
N GLN A 64 4.49 16.65 -0.90
CA GLN A 64 3.59 16.12 -1.93
C GLN A 64 3.61 14.59 -1.92
N SER A 65 2.43 13.98 -2.00
CA SER A 65 2.28 12.54 -2.22
C SER A 65 2.70 12.18 -3.65
N LEU A 66 3.50 11.13 -3.81
CA LEU A 66 3.99 10.64 -5.10
C LEU A 66 3.48 9.22 -5.36
N PHE A 67 4.20 8.16 -4.99
CA PHE A 67 3.60 6.83 -4.95
C PHE A 67 2.76 6.74 -3.68
N TYR A 68 1.44 6.79 -3.83
CA TYR A 68 0.52 6.92 -2.73
C TYR A 68 -0.77 6.16 -2.99
N SER A 69 -1.39 5.62 -1.94
CA SER A 69 -2.66 4.89 -2.02
C SER A 69 -3.76 5.68 -2.73
N SER A 70 -4.60 4.99 -3.51
CA SER A 70 -5.60 5.60 -4.41
C SER A 70 -6.76 6.30 -3.73
N GLY A 71 -6.74 6.53 -2.44
CA GLY A 71 -7.78 7.29 -1.78
C GLY A 71 -8.13 6.80 -0.39
N HIS A 72 -9.23 7.33 0.13
CA HIS A 72 -9.70 7.07 1.49
C HIS A 72 -11.20 6.74 1.46
N HIS A 73 -11.62 5.83 2.33
CA HIS A 73 -13.02 5.44 2.43
C HIS A 73 -13.88 6.57 3.05
N THR A 74 -15.12 6.65 2.62
CA THR A 74 -16.08 7.65 3.12
C THR A 74 -17.00 7.09 4.20
N SER A 75 -17.27 5.78 4.17
CA SER A 75 -18.08 5.10 5.18
C SER A 75 -17.71 3.61 5.28
N PHE A 76 -18.11 2.96 6.38
CA PHE A 76 -17.86 1.54 6.60
C PHE A 76 -18.71 0.60 5.74
N THR A 77 -19.84 1.08 5.24
CA THR A 77 -20.82 0.29 4.48
C THR A 77 -20.90 0.73 3.03
N ASP A 78 -20.08 1.67 2.64
CA ASP A 78 -19.98 2.10 1.26
C ASP A 78 -19.28 1.02 0.43
N ILE A 79 -19.95 0.53 -0.59
CA ILE A 79 -19.46 -0.54 -1.48
C ILE A 79 -18.15 -0.13 -2.13
N HIS A 80 -18.05 1.11 -2.63
CA HIS A 80 -16.83 1.63 -3.22
C HIS A 80 -15.69 1.67 -2.19
N GLY A 81 -15.99 2.09 -0.95
CA GLY A 81 -15.04 2.06 0.15
C GLY A 81 -14.48 0.66 0.40
N VAL A 82 -15.34 -0.36 0.42
CA VAL A 82 -14.91 -1.74 0.70
C VAL A 82 -14.18 -2.36 -0.49
N TYR A 83 -14.74 -2.30 -1.69
CA TYR A 83 -14.15 -2.93 -2.89
C TYR A 83 -12.90 -2.23 -3.42
N CYS A 84 -12.74 -0.93 -3.16
CA CYS A 84 -11.61 -0.14 -3.66
C CYS A 84 -10.70 0.30 -2.54
N HIS A 85 -11.06 1.33 -1.78
CA HIS A 85 -10.13 2.00 -0.85
C HIS A 85 -9.66 1.13 0.32
N ARG A 86 -10.48 0.17 0.76
CA ARG A 86 -10.09 -0.78 1.81
C ARG A 86 -9.37 -2.00 1.27
N ALA A 87 -9.57 -2.33 0.00
CA ALA A 87 -8.98 -3.48 -0.63
C ALA A 87 -7.52 -3.24 -0.98
N THR A 88 -6.74 -4.29 -1.00
CA THR A 88 -5.32 -4.30 -1.30
C THR A 88 -4.99 -3.64 -2.64
N ARG A 89 -5.91 -3.73 -3.61
CA ARG A 89 -5.75 -3.17 -4.95
C ARG A 89 -5.58 -1.65 -5.01
N ALA A 90 -5.91 -0.93 -3.92
CA ALA A 90 -5.74 0.52 -3.83
C ALA A 90 -4.40 0.95 -3.21
N HIS A 91 -3.48 0.01 -2.96
CA HIS A 91 -2.27 0.27 -2.17
C HIS A 91 -1.02 -0.23 -2.86
N ASN A 92 0.14 0.38 -2.55
CA ASN A 92 1.44 0.02 -3.10
C ASN A 92 1.98 -1.26 -2.42
N THR A 93 1.41 -2.40 -2.80
CA THR A 93 1.74 -3.73 -2.30
C THR A 93 1.54 -4.75 -3.43
N ILE A 94 1.24 -6.01 -3.14
CA ILE A 94 1.07 -7.03 -4.18
C ILE A 94 -0.35 -7.60 -4.22
N LEU A 95 -0.73 -8.16 -5.38
CA LEU A 95 -1.83 -9.11 -5.52
C LEU A 95 -1.30 -10.48 -5.99
N VAL A 96 -1.99 -11.53 -5.63
CA VAL A 96 -1.72 -12.92 -6.05
C VAL A 96 -2.90 -13.41 -6.90
N ASN A 97 -2.68 -13.68 -8.18
CA ASN A 97 -3.75 -14.01 -9.13
C ASN A 97 -4.90 -12.98 -9.14
N GLY A 98 -4.58 -11.68 -8.97
CA GLY A 98 -5.56 -10.60 -8.86
C GLY A 98 -6.26 -10.48 -7.49
N MET A 99 -6.01 -11.40 -6.56
CA MET A 99 -6.59 -11.40 -5.22
C MET A 99 -5.69 -10.70 -4.21
N GLY A 100 -6.31 -9.98 -3.28
CA GLY A 100 -5.66 -9.23 -2.23
C GLY A 100 -5.73 -9.87 -0.85
N GLN A 101 -5.36 -9.07 0.13
CA GLN A 101 -5.38 -9.44 1.54
C GLN A 101 -6.81 -9.52 2.06
N ARG A 102 -7.07 -10.44 2.98
CA ARG A 102 -8.36 -10.55 3.65
C ARG A 102 -8.66 -9.33 4.52
N ILE A 103 -9.91 -8.90 4.52
CA ILE A 103 -10.40 -7.85 5.41
C ILE A 103 -10.75 -8.47 6.76
N GLY A 104 -10.23 -7.89 7.85
CA GLY A 104 -10.42 -8.37 9.21
C GLY A 104 -9.13 -8.36 10.02
N THR A 105 -9.22 -8.73 11.28
CA THR A 105 -8.05 -8.85 12.18
C THR A 105 -7.12 -9.99 11.76
N GLU A 106 -7.66 -10.96 11.08
CA GLU A 106 -6.96 -12.17 10.63
C GLU A 106 -5.97 -11.88 9.49
N GLY A 107 -6.19 -10.76 8.75
CA GLY A 107 -5.31 -10.29 7.69
C GLY A 107 -4.16 -9.43 8.22
N TYR A 108 -3.35 -9.96 9.11
CA TYR A 108 -2.28 -9.22 9.79
C TYR A 108 -0.91 -9.44 9.17
N GLY A 109 -0.02 -8.52 9.48
CA GLY A 109 1.42 -8.61 9.26
C GLY A 109 2.16 -8.15 10.51
N TRP A 110 3.48 -8.11 10.47
CA TRP A 110 4.31 -7.56 11.55
C TRP A 110 5.67 -7.11 11.01
N ILE A 111 6.40 -6.37 11.85
CA ILE A 111 7.77 -5.96 11.57
C ILE A 111 8.72 -6.82 12.41
N PRO A 112 9.26 -7.93 11.87
CA PRO A 112 10.14 -8.85 12.61
C PRO A 112 11.54 -8.30 12.82
N ARG A 113 12.01 -7.40 11.95
CA ARG A 113 13.38 -6.86 12.00
C ARG A 113 13.40 -5.42 11.52
N TYR A 114 14.23 -4.62 12.17
CA TYR A 114 14.54 -3.27 11.75
C TYR A 114 15.87 -2.80 12.30
N TYR A 115 16.42 -1.79 11.65
CA TYR A 115 17.61 -1.05 12.07
C TYR A 115 17.47 0.39 11.64
N VAL A 116 17.85 1.34 12.48
CA VAL A 116 17.77 2.77 12.18
C VAL A 116 19.11 3.43 12.54
N SER A 117 19.66 4.17 11.61
CA SER A 117 20.81 5.05 11.81
C SER A 117 20.73 6.26 10.86
N ASP A 118 21.63 7.22 11.01
CA ASP A 118 21.67 8.42 10.18
C ASP A 118 22.04 8.14 8.72
N ASN A 119 22.78 7.08 8.46
CA ASN A 119 23.30 6.76 7.14
C ASN A 119 22.49 5.73 6.39
N ILE A 120 21.93 4.76 7.12
CA ILE A 120 21.17 3.67 6.54
C ILE A 120 20.08 3.21 7.52
N SER A 121 18.90 2.99 7.05
CA SER A 121 17.84 2.36 7.83
C SER A 121 17.26 1.18 7.08
N TYR A 122 16.79 0.21 7.84
CA TYR A 122 16.24 -1.04 7.32
C TYR A 122 14.97 -1.40 8.08
N VAL A 123 13.98 -1.89 7.35
CA VAL A 123 12.79 -2.52 7.92
C VAL A 123 12.40 -3.73 7.09
N ALA A 124 12.04 -4.82 7.76
CA ALA A 124 11.40 -5.97 7.16
C ALA A 124 9.97 -6.08 7.67
N GLY A 125 9.01 -6.20 6.76
CA GLY A 125 7.63 -6.54 7.08
C GLY A 125 7.32 -7.95 6.59
N ASP A 126 6.62 -8.73 7.40
CA ASP A 126 6.10 -10.04 7.04
C ASP A 126 4.57 -9.97 6.99
N ALA A 127 4.01 -10.16 5.81
CA ALA A 127 2.58 -10.16 5.52
C ALA A 127 2.09 -11.53 5.03
N SER A 128 2.81 -12.60 5.32
CA SER A 128 2.47 -13.96 4.87
C SER A 128 1.10 -14.41 5.36
N ASN A 129 0.63 -13.92 6.51
CA ASN A 129 -0.71 -14.23 7.03
C ASN A 129 -1.82 -13.28 6.55
N ALA A 130 -1.48 -12.27 5.75
CA ALA A 130 -2.47 -11.29 5.33
C ALA A 130 -3.42 -11.83 4.27
N TYR A 131 -2.97 -12.77 3.44
CA TYR A 131 -3.74 -13.32 2.32
C TYR A 131 -4.58 -14.52 2.74
N GLY A 132 -5.71 -14.71 2.05
CA GLY A 132 -6.65 -15.80 2.28
C GLY A 132 -8.09 -15.34 2.28
N LYS A 133 -9.01 -16.27 2.55
CA LYS A 133 -10.46 -15.99 2.59
C LYS A 133 -10.80 -14.96 3.68
N VAL A 134 -11.79 -14.13 3.39
CA VAL A 134 -12.39 -13.27 4.42
C VAL A 134 -13.21 -14.17 5.35
N ILE A 135 -12.82 -14.24 6.63
CA ILE A 135 -13.44 -15.09 7.64
C ILE A 135 -13.99 -14.29 8.83
N SER A 136 -13.77 -12.99 8.86
CA SER A 136 -14.28 -12.10 9.90
C SER A 136 -15.80 -12.06 9.90
N PRO A 137 -16.50 -12.50 10.99
CA PRO A 137 -17.96 -12.52 11.04
C PRO A 137 -18.56 -11.13 10.80
N LEU A 138 -17.90 -10.08 11.28
CA LEU A 138 -18.33 -8.71 11.05
C LEU A 138 -18.33 -8.34 9.56
N TRP A 139 -17.28 -8.72 8.82
CA TRP A 139 -17.18 -8.38 7.41
C TRP A 139 -18.05 -9.26 6.55
N LEU A 140 -18.23 -10.53 6.89
CA LEU A 140 -19.19 -11.42 6.22
C LEU A 140 -20.61 -10.89 6.35
N LEU A 141 -21.03 -10.51 7.57
CA LEU A 141 -22.35 -9.91 7.79
C LEU A 141 -22.54 -8.59 7.02
N ARG A 142 -21.51 -7.74 6.96
CA ARG A 142 -21.56 -6.50 6.18
C ARG A 142 -21.62 -6.75 4.69
N GLY A 143 -20.93 -7.78 4.21
CA GLY A 143 -21.04 -8.26 2.84
C GLY A 143 -22.49 -8.60 2.49
N GLU A 144 -23.12 -9.46 3.27
CA GLU A 144 -24.54 -9.80 3.08
C GLU A 144 -25.46 -8.58 3.06
N GLN A 145 -25.32 -7.67 4.05
CA GLN A 145 -26.16 -6.48 4.17
C GLN A 145 -26.01 -5.51 3.00
N SER A 146 -24.88 -5.55 2.30
CA SER A 146 -24.54 -4.65 1.19
C SER A 146 -24.59 -5.33 -0.17
N ASN A 147 -25.03 -6.57 -0.26
CA ASN A 147 -24.93 -7.44 -1.45
C ASN A 147 -23.49 -7.52 -2.01
N LEU A 148 -22.54 -7.66 -1.11
CA LEU A 148 -21.12 -7.64 -1.33
C LEU A 148 -20.58 -9.06 -1.18
N GLU A 149 -20.09 -9.66 -2.25
CA GLU A 149 -19.53 -11.00 -2.23
C GLU A 149 -18.00 -10.95 -2.12
N PHE A 150 -17.46 -11.62 -1.11
CA PHE A 150 -16.02 -11.84 -1.02
C PHE A 150 -15.67 -13.11 -1.79
N SER A 151 -15.42 -12.96 -3.09
CA SER A 151 -15.14 -14.03 -4.03
C SER A 151 -13.86 -13.78 -4.83
N PRO A 152 -13.29 -14.76 -5.53
CA PRO A 152 -12.13 -14.58 -6.40
C PRO A 152 -12.35 -13.49 -7.46
N GLU A 153 -13.54 -13.42 -8.05
CA GLU A 153 -13.91 -12.44 -9.08
C GLU A 153 -13.87 -11.02 -8.52
N ASN A 154 -14.16 -10.87 -7.24
CA ASN A 154 -14.10 -9.59 -6.52
C ASN A 154 -12.77 -9.34 -5.84
N GLY A 155 -11.83 -10.30 -5.92
CA GLY A 155 -10.46 -10.18 -5.46
C GLY A 155 -10.19 -10.69 -4.06
N TRP A 156 -10.99 -11.65 -3.58
CA TRP A 156 -10.76 -12.30 -2.29
C TRP A 156 -11.01 -13.81 -2.36
N ASP A 157 -9.97 -14.58 -2.09
CA ASP A 157 -10.02 -16.01 -1.80
C ASP A 157 -8.72 -16.47 -1.13
N ASP A 158 -8.59 -17.77 -0.95
CA ASP A 158 -7.32 -18.38 -0.60
C ASP A 158 -6.38 -18.28 -1.81
N THR A 159 -5.23 -17.67 -1.59
CA THR A 159 -4.27 -17.43 -2.66
C THR A 159 -3.16 -18.47 -2.71
N GLY A 160 -3.11 -19.39 -1.75
CA GLY A 160 -1.99 -20.31 -1.58
C GLY A 160 -0.66 -19.61 -1.25
N LEU A 161 -0.69 -18.34 -0.81
CA LEU A 161 0.52 -17.60 -0.44
C LEU A 161 1.17 -18.23 0.81
N LYS A 162 2.47 -18.52 0.73
CA LYS A 162 3.29 -19.00 1.85
C LYS A 162 4.15 -17.89 2.45
N ILE A 163 4.81 -17.11 1.59
CA ILE A 163 5.73 -16.06 2.02
C ILE A 163 5.44 -14.77 1.26
N PHE A 164 5.26 -13.70 2.00
CA PHE A 164 5.41 -12.33 1.53
C PHE A 164 6.16 -11.51 2.57
N ARG A 165 7.45 -11.38 2.36
CA ARG A 165 8.31 -10.48 3.14
C ARG A 165 8.80 -9.35 2.27
N ARG A 166 8.61 -8.13 2.73
CA ARG A 166 9.14 -6.92 2.09
C ARG A 166 10.27 -6.36 2.91
N HIS A 167 11.41 -6.21 2.29
CA HIS A 167 12.60 -5.59 2.84
C HIS A 167 12.77 -4.20 2.24
N ILE A 168 12.91 -3.19 3.10
CA ILE A 168 13.14 -1.80 2.67
C ILE A 168 14.43 -1.33 3.31
N VAL A 169 15.35 -0.85 2.48
CA VAL A 169 16.57 -0.17 2.89
C VAL A 169 16.50 1.27 2.40
N THR A 170 16.68 2.25 3.28
CA THR A 170 16.78 3.66 2.93
C THR A 170 18.20 4.17 3.18
N LEU A 171 18.72 5.00 2.28
CA LEU A 171 20.10 5.50 2.33
C LEU A 171 20.14 6.94 2.86
N GLY A 172 20.03 7.09 4.17
CA GLY A 172 20.23 8.34 4.89
C GLY A 172 19.53 9.54 4.23
N LYS A 173 20.29 10.60 3.98
CA LYS A 173 19.79 11.85 3.40
C LYS A 173 19.69 11.85 1.87
N SER A 174 19.97 10.73 1.19
CA SER A 174 20.00 10.68 -0.28
C SER A 174 18.62 10.65 -0.94
N GLY A 175 17.58 10.21 -0.21
CA GLY A 175 16.25 9.97 -0.75
C GLY A 175 16.13 8.64 -1.53
N TYR A 176 17.20 7.87 -1.66
CA TYR A 176 17.15 6.55 -2.28
C TYR A 176 16.65 5.48 -1.32
N SER A 177 15.80 4.60 -1.86
CA SER A 177 15.31 3.42 -1.15
C SER A 177 15.38 2.20 -2.05
N PHE A 178 15.73 1.05 -1.50
CA PHE A 178 15.68 -0.25 -2.16
C PHE A 178 14.57 -1.07 -1.52
N ILE A 179 13.71 -1.64 -2.34
CA ILE A 179 12.61 -2.52 -1.91
C ILE A 179 12.86 -3.88 -2.55
N TYR A 180 12.90 -4.93 -1.71
CA TYR A 180 13.04 -6.31 -2.15
C TYR A 180 11.91 -7.13 -1.55
N ASP A 181 11.19 -7.87 -2.39
CA ASP A 181 10.11 -8.76 -2.00
C ASP A 181 10.56 -10.23 -2.13
N GLU A 182 10.45 -10.97 -1.02
CA GLU A 182 10.55 -12.42 -0.98
C GLU A 182 9.13 -12.98 -1.07
N LEU A 183 8.85 -13.73 -2.15
CA LEU A 183 7.52 -14.21 -2.49
C LEU A 183 7.55 -15.73 -2.73
N GLU A 184 6.65 -16.46 -2.07
CA GLU A 184 6.45 -17.90 -2.28
C GLU A 184 4.95 -18.23 -2.23
N ALA A 185 4.50 -19.10 -3.12
CA ALA A 185 3.14 -19.65 -3.12
C ALA A 185 3.19 -21.17 -3.27
N GLU A 186 2.10 -21.87 -2.94
CA GLU A 186 1.99 -23.34 -3.04
C GLU A 186 2.09 -23.81 -4.49
N GLU A 187 1.46 -23.09 -5.39
CA GLU A 187 1.40 -23.37 -6.81
C GLU A 187 1.91 -22.16 -7.61
N PRO A 188 2.25 -22.33 -8.88
CA PRO A 188 2.61 -21.20 -9.74
C PRO A 188 1.47 -20.17 -9.81
N VAL A 189 1.80 -18.90 -9.56
CA VAL A 189 0.85 -17.79 -9.52
C VAL A 189 1.35 -16.59 -10.31
N THR A 190 0.43 -15.70 -10.66
CA THR A 190 0.75 -14.37 -11.18
C THR A 190 0.87 -13.39 -10.02
N TRP A 191 2.04 -12.77 -9.90
CA TRP A 191 2.29 -11.69 -8.96
C TRP A 191 2.01 -10.35 -9.63
N SER A 192 1.19 -9.51 -9.01
CA SER A 192 1.00 -8.13 -9.46
C SER A 192 1.57 -7.17 -8.43
N TYR A 193 2.64 -6.47 -8.79
CA TYR A 193 3.22 -5.39 -8.00
C TYR A 193 2.49 -4.09 -8.31
N LEU A 194 1.87 -3.49 -7.31
CA LEU A 194 1.03 -2.31 -7.47
C LEU A 194 1.76 -1.03 -7.10
N LEU A 195 1.67 -0.04 -7.97
CA LEU A 195 2.05 1.34 -7.69
C LEU A 195 0.91 2.27 -8.08
N HIS A 196 0.63 3.24 -7.24
CA HIS A 196 -0.46 4.20 -7.42
C HIS A 196 0.05 5.64 -7.34
N THR A 197 -0.60 6.51 -8.09
CA THR A 197 -0.44 7.96 -8.00
C THR A 197 -1.81 8.62 -7.87
N VAL A 198 -1.91 9.73 -7.15
CA VAL A 198 -3.19 10.43 -6.92
C VAL A 198 -3.26 11.79 -7.60
N THR A 199 -2.14 12.36 -7.97
CA THR A 199 -2.09 13.73 -8.51
C THR A 199 -2.05 13.73 -10.04
N ASN A 200 -1.14 12.98 -10.62
CA ASN A 200 -0.95 12.89 -12.07
C ASN A 200 -0.83 11.42 -12.49
N PRO A 201 -1.20 11.09 -13.74
CA PRO A 201 -0.88 9.79 -14.31
C PRO A 201 0.62 9.54 -14.25
N MET A 202 1.02 8.30 -13.94
CA MET A 202 2.42 7.91 -13.96
C MET A 202 2.92 7.71 -15.40
N ASN A 203 4.19 8.00 -15.63
CA ASN A 203 4.87 7.64 -16.88
C ASN A 203 5.55 6.29 -16.68
N VAL A 204 5.41 5.39 -17.66
CA VAL A 204 5.96 4.03 -17.62
C VAL A 204 6.80 3.79 -18.85
N ASP A 205 8.10 3.51 -18.68
CA ASP A 205 9.04 3.15 -19.71
C ASP A 205 9.57 1.74 -19.45
N LYS A 206 9.43 0.86 -20.44
CA LYS A 206 9.89 -0.54 -20.34
C LYS A 206 11.12 -0.77 -21.20
N THR A 207 12.16 -1.31 -20.61
CA THR A 207 13.36 -1.80 -21.29
C THR A 207 13.43 -3.33 -21.20
N ARG A 208 14.53 -3.92 -21.69
CA ARG A 208 14.80 -5.35 -21.51
C ARG A 208 15.21 -5.71 -20.07
N GLU A 209 15.78 -4.76 -19.34
CA GLU A 209 16.42 -4.99 -18.04
C GLU A 209 15.55 -4.54 -16.87
N TYR A 210 14.73 -3.50 -17.08
CA TYR A 210 13.90 -2.92 -16.02
C TYR A 210 12.65 -2.22 -16.56
N VAL A 211 11.72 -1.98 -15.69
CA VAL A 211 10.62 -1.05 -15.89
C VAL A 211 10.90 0.21 -15.07
N HIS A 212 10.92 1.37 -15.72
CA HIS A 212 11.02 2.67 -15.10
C HIS A 212 9.63 3.28 -14.97
N ILE A 213 9.26 3.71 -13.77
CA ILE A 213 7.98 4.37 -13.48
C ILE A 213 8.27 5.69 -12.78
N ARG A 214 7.71 6.76 -13.34
CA ARG A 214 7.84 8.10 -12.79
C ARG A 214 6.50 8.63 -12.30
N ALA A 215 6.41 8.91 -11.00
CA ALA A 215 5.32 9.64 -10.37
C ALA A 215 5.66 11.12 -10.27
N THR A 216 4.72 12.00 -10.60
CA THR A 216 4.91 13.45 -10.53
C THR A 216 3.78 14.12 -9.77
N SER A 217 4.11 15.24 -9.12
CA SER A 217 3.17 16.17 -8.51
C SER A 217 3.52 17.60 -8.95
N LYS A 218 2.87 18.61 -8.39
CA LYS A 218 3.13 20.02 -8.73
C LYS A 218 4.62 20.40 -8.59
N ASP A 219 5.25 19.99 -7.48
CA ASP A 219 6.59 20.44 -7.10
C ASP A 219 7.55 19.28 -6.81
N GLY A 220 7.24 18.07 -7.30
CA GLY A 220 8.07 16.92 -7.02
C GLY A 220 7.89 15.75 -7.97
N ALA A 221 8.87 14.87 -7.96
CA ALA A 221 8.83 13.61 -8.68
C ALA A 221 9.53 12.51 -7.87
N SER A 222 9.10 11.25 -8.12
CA SER A 222 9.77 10.05 -7.64
C SER A 222 9.88 9.07 -8.78
N ASP A 223 11.04 8.44 -8.90
CA ASP A 223 11.34 7.45 -9.91
C ASP A 223 11.45 6.07 -9.24
N ALA A 224 10.80 5.07 -9.81
CA ALA A 224 10.94 3.67 -9.42
C ALA A 224 11.51 2.87 -10.58
N TYR A 225 12.52 2.06 -10.31
CA TYR A 225 13.11 1.10 -11.25
C TYR A 225 12.82 -0.30 -10.74
N LEU A 226 12.04 -1.06 -11.49
CA LEU A 226 11.62 -2.41 -11.13
C LEU A 226 12.43 -3.43 -11.92
N PHE A 227 13.00 -4.38 -11.19
CA PHE A 227 13.73 -5.51 -11.71
C PHE A 227 13.04 -6.80 -11.28
N SER A 228 13.06 -7.83 -12.11
CA SER A 228 12.52 -9.15 -11.79
C SER A 228 13.41 -10.23 -12.38
N SER A 229 13.46 -11.37 -11.71
CA SER A 229 14.06 -12.59 -12.26
C SER A 229 13.22 -13.23 -13.36
N GLY A 230 11.94 -12.86 -13.46
CA GLY A 230 11.01 -13.29 -14.49
C GLY A 230 10.65 -12.16 -15.46
N THR A 231 9.78 -12.46 -16.42
CA THR A 231 9.24 -11.45 -17.34
C THR A 231 8.34 -10.47 -16.61
N LEU A 232 8.60 -9.17 -16.76
CA LEU A 232 7.71 -8.11 -16.31
C LEU A 232 6.76 -7.71 -17.44
N GLU A 233 5.48 -7.75 -17.14
CA GLU A 233 4.44 -7.11 -17.94
C GLU A 233 3.96 -5.86 -17.20
N THR A 234 3.51 -4.86 -17.95
CA THR A 234 3.05 -3.58 -17.37
C THR A 234 1.69 -3.23 -17.93
N ASP A 235 0.79 -2.84 -17.05
CA ASP A 235 -0.49 -2.25 -17.39
C ASP A 235 -0.69 -0.97 -16.56
N THR A 236 -1.33 0.03 -17.15
CA THR A 236 -1.65 1.28 -16.47
C THR A 236 -3.13 1.54 -16.61
N THR A 237 -3.82 1.66 -15.50
CA THR A 237 -5.27 1.85 -15.48
C THR A 237 -5.68 2.85 -14.41
N SER A 238 -6.78 3.55 -14.65
CA SER A 238 -7.51 4.32 -13.64
C SER A 238 -8.72 3.54 -13.08
N ARG A 239 -8.79 2.24 -13.32
CA ARG A 239 -9.94 1.39 -12.98
C ARG A 239 -9.50 0.28 -12.03
N PHE A 240 -10.31 0.01 -11.01
CA PHE A 240 -10.08 -1.12 -10.11
C PHE A 240 -10.66 -2.43 -10.65
N PHE A 241 -11.64 -2.36 -11.54
CA PHE A 241 -12.32 -3.51 -12.12
C PHE A 241 -12.42 -3.40 -13.65
N VAL A 242 -12.47 -4.57 -14.32
CA VAL A 242 -12.68 -4.67 -15.78
C VAL A 242 -13.86 -5.63 -16.01
N PRO A 243 -14.99 -5.16 -16.58
CA PRO A 243 -15.28 -3.76 -16.93
C PRO A 243 -15.32 -2.86 -15.69
N ALA A 244 -15.10 -1.56 -15.87
CA ALA A 244 -15.17 -0.60 -14.77
C ALA A 244 -16.55 -0.61 -14.15
N VAL A 245 -16.61 -0.79 -12.83
CA VAL A 245 -17.87 -0.73 -12.06
C VAL A 245 -17.93 0.64 -11.40
N ASN A 246 -18.98 1.40 -11.73
CA ASN A 246 -19.28 2.66 -11.08
C ASN A 246 -20.33 2.38 -10.00
N TRP A 247 -19.93 2.43 -8.74
CA TRP A 247 -20.88 2.49 -7.64
C TRP A 247 -21.36 3.92 -7.46
N LEU A 248 -22.64 4.07 -7.16
CA LEU A 248 -23.26 5.36 -6.95
C LEU A 248 -23.30 5.66 -5.46
N ARG A 249 -23.02 6.89 -5.11
CA ARG A 249 -23.25 7.42 -3.77
C ARG A 249 -24.56 8.20 -3.78
N ALA A 250 -25.43 7.92 -2.80
CA ALA A 250 -26.60 8.74 -2.54
C ALA A 250 -26.17 10.04 -1.82
N ASP A 251 -26.61 11.19 -2.32
CA ASP A 251 -26.56 12.44 -1.59
C ASP A 251 -27.67 12.50 -0.51
N GLU A 252 -27.72 13.59 0.24
CA GLU A 252 -28.72 13.79 1.30
C GLU A 252 -30.18 13.83 0.77
N LYS A 253 -30.36 13.95 -0.54
CA LYS A 253 -31.66 13.94 -1.22
C LYS A 253 -31.98 12.62 -1.91
N GLY A 254 -31.12 11.61 -1.74
CA GLY A 254 -31.26 10.30 -2.39
C GLY A 254 -30.84 10.29 -3.85
N HIS A 255 -30.19 11.32 -4.38
CA HIS A 255 -29.61 11.28 -5.72
C HIS A 255 -28.27 10.54 -5.68
N PHE A 256 -27.98 9.81 -6.75
CA PHE A 256 -26.76 9.04 -6.88
C PHE A 256 -25.81 9.73 -7.86
N ALA A 257 -24.56 9.91 -7.41
CA ALA A 257 -23.49 10.38 -8.26
C ALA A 257 -22.40 9.29 -8.38
N PRO A 258 -21.76 9.14 -9.56
CA PRO A 258 -20.63 8.23 -9.69
C PRO A 258 -19.48 8.71 -8.79
N TYR A 259 -18.78 7.75 -8.20
CA TYR A 259 -17.52 8.03 -7.53
C TYR A 259 -16.46 8.39 -8.59
N PRO A 260 -15.60 9.38 -8.32
CA PRO A 260 -14.51 9.72 -9.20
C PRO A 260 -13.46 8.63 -9.31
#